data_844bd8f9cfba4da7262ad094ad9181c0
#
_entry.id   844bd8f9cfba4da7262ad094ad9181c0
#
_cell.length_a   1.000
_cell.length_b   1.000
_cell.length_c   1.000
_cell.angle_alpha   90.00
_cell.angle_beta   90.00
_cell.angle_gamma   90.00
#
_symmetry.space_group_name_H-M   'P 1'
#
loop_
_entity.id
_entity.type
_entity.pdbx_description
1 polymer ?
#
loop_
_entity_poly.entity_id
_entity_poly.type
_entity_poly.pdbx_seq_one_letter_code
_entity_poly.pdbx_strand_id
1 'polypeptide(L)'
;MKNILLSFLFFVCSIISTDTLYAQNKSADIKRIITLTKAEDYVRSFSKIMTQKLQSTFQDQFKNVKNKAQVNTFMTKVQREVSVMFDNILKNDMEDMFGKLFTESEIKEILAFYESPTGKKLLNITNPLSQQITKLIEKKYTPQLTLTLQNEARKVTQSK
;
A
#
# COMPACT_ATOMS: atom_id res chain seq x y z
N MET A 1 25.85 45.80 -29.17
CA MET A 1 24.89 44.70 -29.49
C MET A 1 25.33 43.34 -29.00
N LYS A 2 26.63 42.98 -28.93
CA LYS A 2 27.12 41.68 -28.41
C LYS A 2 26.86 41.43 -26.93
N ASN A 3 26.81 42.46 -26.09
CA ASN A 3 26.65 42.30 -24.64
C ASN A 3 25.18 42.11 -24.19
N ILE A 4 24.23 42.54 -25.03
CA ILE A 4 22.78 42.35 -24.74
C ILE A 4 22.36 40.92 -25.01
N LEU A 5 22.97 40.27 -26.02
CA LEU A 5 22.68 38.86 -26.33
C LEU A 5 23.20 37.88 -25.24
N LEU A 6 24.32 38.22 -24.60
CA LEU A 6 24.91 37.39 -23.55
C LEU A 6 24.09 37.49 -22.24
N SER A 7 23.52 38.66 -21.96
CA SER A 7 22.64 38.92 -20.79
C SER A 7 21.31 38.16 -20.91
N PHE A 8 20.78 38.04 -22.14
CA PHE A 8 19.53 37.34 -22.39
C PHE A 8 19.69 35.79 -22.28
N LEU A 9 20.86 35.28 -22.65
CA LEU A 9 21.18 33.85 -22.54
C LEU A 9 21.31 33.42 -21.06
N PHE A 10 21.83 34.30 -20.21
CA PHE A 10 21.96 34.03 -18.77
C PHE A 10 20.59 34.08 -18.04
N PHE A 11 19.65 34.92 -18.51
CA PHE A 11 18.31 35.02 -17.91
C PHE A 11 17.38 33.85 -18.28
N VAL A 12 17.54 33.27 -19.47
CA VAL A 12 16.77 32.08 -19.90
C VAL A 12 17.24 30.82 -19.18
N CYS A 13 18.53 30.68 -18.83
CA CYS A 13 19.04 29.54 -18.06
C CYS A 13 18.55 29.51 -16.60
N SER A 14 18.22 30.65 -16.00
CA SER A 14 17.77 30.70 -14.61
C SER A 14 16.30 30.38 -14.41
N ILE A 15 15.49 30.37 -15.47
CA ILE A 15 14.04 30.04 -15.37
C ILE A 15 13.79 28.53 -15.47
N ILE A 16 14.68 27.78 -16.10
CA ILE A 16 14.50 26.32 -16.30
C ILE A 16 14.88 25.50 -15.04
N SER A 17 15.60 26.12 -14.09
CA SER A 17 16.16 25.38 -12.95
C SER A 17 15.22 25.27 -11.75
N THR A 18 14.20 26.11 -11.63
CA THR A 18 13.34 26.14 -10.44
C THR A 18 12.26 25.06 -10.47
N ASP A 19 11.57 24.88 -11.57
CA ASP A 19 10.46 23.91 -11.66
C ASP A 19 10.95 22.46 -11.54
N THR A 20 12.10 22.14 -12.08
CA THR A 20 12.71 20.80 -11.96
C THR A 20 13.18 20.50 -10.53
N LEU A 21 13.68 21.50 -9.82
CA LEU A 21 14.12 21.35 -8.43
C LEU A 21 12.93 21.17 -7.49
N TYR A 22 11.83 21.89 -7.72
CA TYR A 22 10.58 21.77 -6.96
C TYR A 22 9.90 20.41 -7.18
N ALA A 23 9.78 19.97 -8.43
CA ALA A 23 9.21 18.66 -8.74
C ALA A 23 10.02 17.52 -8.13
N GLN A 24 11.35 17.62 -8.14
CA GLN A 24 12.24 16.62 -7.57
C GLN A 24 12.12 16.55 -6.03
N ASN A 25 11.92 17.69 -5.36
CA ASN A 25 11.70 17.74 -3.92
C ASN A 25 10.35 17.08 -3.54
N LYS A 26 9.26 17.40 -4.24
CA LYS A 26 7.94 16.80 -3.99
C LYS A 26 7.97 15.27 -4.12
N SER A 27 8.61 14.75 -5.17
CA SER A 27 8.79 13.31 -5.40
C SER A 27 9.56 12.64 -4.24
N ALA A 28 10.67 13.24 -3.80
CA ALA A 28 11.46 12.72 -2.69
C ALA A 28 10.67 12.70 -1.37
N ASP A 29 9.90 13.75 -1.10
CA ASP A 29 9.05 13.85 0.10
C ASP A 29 7.93 12.79 0.09
N ILE A 30 7.29 12.56 -1.05
CA ILE A 30 6.28 11.50 -1.21
C ILE A 30 6.89 10.12 -0.94
N LYS A 31 8.05 9.81 -1.53
CA LYS A 31 8.76 8.55 -1.30
C LYS A 31 9.11 8.37 0.18
N ARG A 32 9.50 9.46 0.84
CA ARG A 32 9.77 9.46 2.27
C ARG A 32 8.53 9.13 3.11
N ILE A 33 7.37 9.72 2.77
CA ILE A 33 6.08 9.42 3.41
C ILE A 33 5.72 7.94 3.23
N ILE A 34 5.81 7.40 2.00
CA ILE A 34 5.53 5.99 1.68
C ILE A 34 6.39 5.07 2.55
N THR A 35 7.68 5.38 2.70
CA THR A 35 8.61 4.62 3.55
C THR A 35 8.23 4.70 5.03
N LEU A 36 8.00 5.92 5.56
CA LEU A 36 7.66 6.14 6.97
C LEU A 36 6.36 5.44 7.36
N THR A 37 5.34 5.48 6.51
CA THR A 37 4.03 4.85 6.74
C THR A 37 4.05 3.35 6.52
N LYS A 38 5.17 2.77 6.06
CA LYS A 38 5.29 1.36 5.67
C LYS A 38 4.22 0.93 4.67
N ALA A 39 3.82 1.84 3.79
CA ALA A 39 2.81 1.56 2.77
C ALA A 39 3.24 0.40 1.85
N GLU A 40 4.54 0.21 1.65
CA GLU A 40 5.10 -0.94 0.94
C GLU A 40 4.70 -2.28 1.57
N ASP A 41 4.69 -2.39 2.90
CA ASP A 41 4.33 -3.63 3.59
C ASP A 41 2.85 -4.01 3.33
N TYR A 42 1.97 -3.02 3.27
CA TYR A 42 0.57 -3.22 2.91
C TYR A 42 0.43 -3.71 1.47
N VAL A 43 1.08 -3.03 0.53
CA VAL A 43 1.05 -3.41 -0.90
C VAL A 43 1.61 -4.83 -1.10
N ARG A 44 2.71 -5.18 -0.45
CA ARG A 44 3.29 -6.53 -0.48
C ARG A 44 2.36 -7.58 0.13
N SER A 45 1.65 -7.24 1.19
CA SER A 45 0.64 -8.13 1.79
C SER A 45 -0.52 -8.40 0.83
N PHE A 46 -1.01 -7.37 0.14
CA PHE A 46 -2.02 -7.51 -0.91
C PHE A 46 -1.52 -8.34 -2.08
N SER A 47 -0.28 -8.15 -2.51
CA SER A 47 0.36 -8.96 -3.56
C SER A 47 0.33 -10.45 -3.19
N LYS A 48 0.66 -10.80 -1.95
CA LYS A 48 0.62 -12.19 -1.46
C LYS A 48 -0.80 -12.76 -1.50
N ILE A 49 -1.78 -12.01 -0.98
CA ILE A 49 -3.19 -12.41 -0.98
C ILE A 49 -3.71 -12.61 -2.41
N MET A 50 -3.42 -11.66 -3.30
CA MET A 50 -3.81 -11.73 -4.71
C MET A 50 -3.19 -12.95 -5.40
N THR A 51 -1.90 -13.19 -5.19
CA THR A 51 -1.20 -14.37 -5.72
C THR A 51 -1.87 -15.64 -5.25
N GLN A 52 -2.13 -15.80 -3.96
CA GLN A 52 -2.78 -16.98 -3.40
C GLN A 52 -4.18 -17.20 -3.98
N LYS A 53 -4.97 -16.12 -4.10
CA LYS A 53 -6.31 -16.19 -4.67
C LYS A 53 -6.30 -16.61 -6.14
N LEU A 54 -5.41 -16.03 -6.94
CA LEU A 54 -5.29 -16.40 -8.35
C LEU A 54 -4.78 -17.83 -8.52
N GLN A 55 -3.77 -18.23 -7.75
CA GLN A 55 -3.26 -19.60 -7.77
C GLN A 55 -4.35 -20.61 -7.41
N SER A 56 -5.15 -20.34 -6.38
CA SER A 56 -6.28 -21.21 -6.00
C SER A 56 -7.29 -21.32 -7.14
N THR A 57 -7.70 -20.17 -7.72
CA THR A 57 -8.65 -20.16 -8.85
C THR A 57 -8.17 -21.01 -10.02
N PHE A 58 -6.92 -20.86 -10.42
CA PHE A 58 -6.36 -21.62 -11.54
C PHE A 58 -6.04 -23.07 -11.19
N GLN A 59 -5.69 -23.36 -9.94
CA GLN A 59 -5.45 -24.72 -9.47
C GLN A 59 -6.70 -25.60 -9.64
N ASP A 60 -7.88 -25.05 -9.35
CA ASP A 60 -9.15 -25.76 -9.56
C ASP A 60 -9.40 -26.02 -11.06
N GLN A 61 -9.10 -25.04 -11.92
CA GLN A 61 -9.22 -25.22 -13.39
C GLN A 61 -8.26 -26.30 -13.93
N PHE A 62 -7.08 -26.43 -13.33
CA PHE A 62 -6.06 -27.38 -13.78
C PHE A 62 -6.07 -28.73 -13.03
N LYS A 63 -7.08 -28.99 -12.23
CA LYS A 63 -7.18 -30.18 -11.39
C LYS A 63 -6.98 -31.49 -12.17
N ASN A 64 -7.52 -31.55 -13.40
CA ASN A 64 -7.47 -32.72 -14.26
C ASN A 64 -6.35 -32.68 -15.33
N VAL A 65 -5.50 -31.66 -15.32
CA VAL A 65 -4.41 -31.53 -16.29
C VAL A 65 -3.29 -32.50 -15.91
N LYS A 66 -2.94 -33.39 -16.85
CA LYS A 66 -1.91 -34.42 -16.65
C LYS A 66 -0.50 -33.86 -16.60
N ASN A 67 -0.21 -32.83 -17.42
CA ASN A 67 1.11 -32.23 -17.49
C ASN A 67 1.33 -31.24 -16.32
N LYS A 68 1.78 -31.75 -15.19
CA LYS A 68 2.04 -30.95 -13.99
C LYS A 68 3.17 -29.92 -14.18
N ALA A 69 4.13 -30.19 -15.05
CA ALA A 69 5.22 -29.22 -15.33
C ALA A 69 4.68 -27.94 -15.99
N GLN A 70 3.75 -28.07 -16.95
CA GLN A 70 3.10 -26.89 -17.55
C GLN A 70 2.25 -26.12 -16.56
N VAL A 71 1.53 -26.81 -15.66
CA VAL A 71 0.76 -26.16 -14.58
C VAL A 71 1.68 -25.36 -13.67
N ASN A 72 2.81 -25.94 -13.23
CA ASN A 72 3.78 -25.25 -12.38
C ASN A 72 4.39 -24.02 -13.09
N THR A 73 4.73 -24.13 -14.36
CA THR A 73 5.22 -23.00 -15.17
C THR A 73 4.19 -21.88 -15.23
N PHE A 74 2.91 -22.22 -15.43
CA PHE A 74 1.84 -21.24 -15.43
C PHE A 74 1.68 -20.56 -14.05
N MET A 75 1.71 -21.32 -12.94
CA MET A 75 1.62 -20.76 -11.58
C MET A 75 2.78 -19.82 -11.26
N THR A 76 3.99 -20.15 -11.71
CA THR A 76 5.16 -19.27 -11.61
C THR A 76 4.94 -17.97 -12.41
N LYS A 77 4.36 -18.07 -13.60
CA LYS A 77 4.00 -16.89 -14.39
C LYS A 77 2.99 -16.01 -13.67
N VAL A 78 1.93 -16.57 -13.10
CA VAL A 78 0.94 -15.82 -12.29
C VAL A 78 1.64 -15.05 -11.17
N GLN A 79 2.50 -15.70 -10.42
CA GLN A 79 3.26 -15.05 -9.34
C GLN A 79 4.11 -13.88 -9.84
N ARG A 80 4.81 -14.07 -10.97
CA ARG A 80 5.64 -13.03 -11.58
C ARG A 80 4.81 -11.83 -12.04
N GLU A 81 3.71 -12.07 -12.76
CA GLU A 81 2.85 -10.98 -13.27
C GLU A 81 2.24 -10.17 -12.11
N VAL A 82 1.79 -10.83 -11.04
CA VAL A 82 1.32 -10.15 -9.84
C VAL A 82 2.44 -9.32 -9.22
N SER A 83 3.65 -9.87 -9.08
CA SER A 83 4.80 -9.12 -8.53
C SER A 83 5.11 -7.87 -9.34
N VAL A 84 5.18 -7.99 -10.67
CA VAL A 84 5.44 -6.86 -11.58
C VAL A 84 4.35 -5.77 -11.44
N MET A 85 3.08 -6.17 -11.39
CA MET A 85 1.97 -5.23 -11.19
C MET A 85 2.13 -4.43 -9.88
N PHE A 86 2.38 -5.12 -8.76
CA PHE A 86 2.53 -4.46 -7.47
C PHE A 86 3.81 -3.63 -7.36
N ASP A 87 4.90 -4.04 -8.02
CA ASP A 87 6.12 -3.23 -8.12
C ASP A 87 5.87 -1.93 -8.89
N ASN A 88 5.05 -1.95 -9.94
CA ASN A 88 4.64 -0.73 -10.66
C ASN A 88 3.77 0.19 -9.79
N ILE A 89 2.82 -0.36 -9.03
CA ILE A 89 2.02 0.42 -8.07
C ILE A 89 2.94 1.14 -7.08
N LEU A 90 3.92 0.43 -6.50
CA LEU A 90 4.84 1.02 -5.54
C LEU A 90 5.76 2.08 -6.14
N LYS A 91 6.26 1.85 -7.35
CA LYS A 91 7.28 2.72 -7.95
C LYS A 91 6.70 3.96 -8.64
N ASN A 92 5.49 3.83 -9.19
CA ASN A 92 4.91 4.83 -10.07
C ASN A 92 3.55 5.33 -9.58
N ASP A 93 2.58 4.42 -9.42
CA ASP A 93 1.19 4.81 -9.22
C ASP A 93 0.95 5.49 -7.86
N MET A 94 1.64 5.05 -6.81
CA MET A 94 1.53 5.68 -5.49
C MET A 94 2.07 7.11 -5.50
N GLU A 95 3.21 7.35 -6.13
CA GLU A 95 3.79 8.69 -6.25
C GLU A 95 2.85 9.61 -7.03
N ASP A 96 2.34 9.14 -8.17
CA ASP A 96 1.38 9.86 -9.00
C ASP A 96 0.08 10.19 -8.25
N MET A 97 -0.44 9.23 -7.48
CA MET A 97 -1.64 9.44 -6.65
C MET A 97 -1.42 10.53 -5.61
N PHE A 98 -0.35 10.44 -4.82
CA PHE A 98 -0.02 11.48 -3.84
C PHE A 98 0.19 12.84 -4.51
N GLY A 99 0.88 12.86 -5.65
CA GLY A 99 1.14 14.07 -6.42
C GLY A 99 -0.12 14.77 -6.94
N LYS A 100 -1.18 14.00 -7.23
CA LYS A 100 -2.49 14.51 -7.68
C LYS A 100 -3.40 14.93 -6.53
N LEU A 101 -3.33 14.22 -5.40
CA LEU A 101 -4.22 14.44 -4.25
C LEU A 101 -3.76 15.59 -3.35
N PHE A 102 -2.44 15.84 -3.27
CA PHE A 102 -1.88 16.81 -2.35
C PHE A 102 -1.00 17.85 -3.07
N THR A 103 -1.08 19.08 -2.63
CA THR A 103 -0.16 20.13 -3.01
C THR A 103 1.24 19.87 -2.40
N GLU A 104 2.25 20.60 -2.87
CA GLU A 104 3.60 20.49 -2.30
C GLU A 104 3.65 20.90 -0.82
N SER A 105 2.90 21.94 -0.45
CA SER A 105 2.81 22.40 0.95
C SER A 105 2.22 21.32 1.85
N GLU A 106 1.11 20.69 1.43
CA GLU A 106 0.46 19.62 2.16
C GLU A 106 1.37 18.37 2.29
N ILE A 107 2.14 18.03 1.26
CA ILE A 107 3.13 16.96 1.34
C ILE A 107 4.20 17.26 2.40
N LYS A 108 4.70 18.49 2.45
CA LYS A 108 5.67 18.92 3.48
C LYS A 108 5.09 18.86 4.88
N GLU A 109 3.83 19.27 5.06
CA GLU A 109 3.14 19.21 6.35
C GLU A 109 2.92 17.77 6.81
N ILE A 110 2.50 16.87 5.90
CA ILE A 110 2.34 15.44 6.15
C ILE A 110 3.68 14.82 6.54
N LEU A 111 4.75 15.13 5.81
CA LEU A 111 6.08 14.63 6.10
C LEU A 111 6.55 15.10 7.48
N ALA A 112 6.43 16.40 7.76
CA ALA A 112 6.79 16.99 9.06
C ALA A 112 6.01 16.34 10.21
N PHE A 113 4.72 16.04 10.01
CA PHE A 113 3.92 15.31 10.99
C PHE A 113 4.50 13.91 11.26
N TYR A 114 4.73 13.10 10.22
CA TYR A 114 5.23 11.74 10.40
C TYR A 114 6.67 11.69 10.94
N GLU A 115 7.48 12.70 10.71
CA GLU A 115 8.82 12.83 11.27
C GLU A 115 8.84 13.36 12.72
N SER A 116 7.75 13.94 13.16
CA SER A 116 7.60 14.43 14.54
C SER A 116 7.60 13.28 15.56
N PRO A 117 7.89 13.55 16.85
CA PRO A 117 7.78 12.55 17.91
C PRO A 117 6.40 11.89 17.99
N THR A 118 5.34 12.69 17.81
CA THR A 118 3.94 12.21 17.85
C THR A 118 3.61 11.34 16.64
N GLY A 119 4.00 11.74 15.44
CA GLY A 119 3.80 10.95 14.20
C GLY A 119 4.54 9.63 14.26
N LYS A 120 5.80 9.62 14.70
CA LYS A 120 6.58 8.38 14.93
C LYS A 120 5.92 7.48 15.97
N LYS A 121 5.40 8.05 17.06
CA LYS A 121 4.66 7.28 18.07
C LYS A 121 3.40 6.65 17.46
N LEU A 122 2.63 7.42 16.67
CA LEU A 122 1.43 6.92 16.00
C LEU A 122 1.75 5.72 15.10
N LEU A 123 2.76 5.84 14.23
CA LEU A 123 3.20 4.75 13.35
C LEU A 123 3.59 3.50 14.15
N ASN A 124 4.27 3.67 15.26
CA ASN A 124 4.77 2.57 16.08
C ASN A 124 3.66 1.87 16.90
N ILE A 125 2.58 2.55 17.25
CA ILE A 125 1.48 1.94 18.03
C ILE A 125 0.42 1.26 17.17
N THR A 126 0.39 1.49 15.85
CA THR A 126 -0.66 0.93 14.98
C THR A 126 -0.70 -0.60 15.04
N ASN A 127 0.43 -1.28 14.90
CA ASN A 127 0.49 -2.75 14.99
C ASN A 127 0.20 -3.28 16.41
N PRO A 128 0.84 -2.77 17.49
CA PRO A 128 0.48 -3.15 18.85
C PRO A 128 -1.00 -2.93 19.17
N LEU A 129 -1.60 -1.83 18.71
CA LEU A 129 -3.02 -1.54 18.92
C LEU A 129 -3.91 -2.58 18.23
N SER A 130 -3.64 -2.91 16.97
CA SER A 130 -4.36 -3.96 16.24
C SER A 130 -4.29 -5.31 16.96
N GLN A 131 -3.12 -5.70 17.44
CA GLN A 131 -2.96 -6.93 18.21
C GLN A 131 -3.75 -6.92 19.54
N GLN A 132 -3.78 -5.78 20.23
CA GLN A 132 -4.57 -5.63 21.44
C GLN A 132 -6.07 -5.73 21.18
N ILE A 133 -6.55 -5.10 20.09
CA ILE A 133 -7.95 -5.19 19.66
C ILE A 133 -8.30 -6.64 19.33
N THR A 134 -7.47 -7.35 18.57
CA THR A 134 -7.69 -8.78 18.26
C THR A 134 -7.80 -9.61 19.55
N LYS A 135 -6.86 -9.46 20.48
CA LYS A 135 -6.91 -10.14 21.78
C LYS A 135 -8.18 -9.80 22.59
N LEU A 136 -8.61 -8.55 22.52
CA LEU A 136 -9.83 -8.11 23.21
C LEU A 136 -11.07 -8.77 22.58
N ILE A 137 -11.14 -8.83 21.25
CA ILE A 137 -12.23 -9.51 20.53
C ILE A 137 -12.24 -10.99 20.93
N GLU A 138 -11.13 -11.69 20.81
CA GLU A 138 -11.01 -13.12 21.11
C GLU A 138 -11.35 -13.47 22.56
N LYS A 139 -10.84 -12.69 23.51
CA LYS A 139 -10.96 -13.02 24.95
C LYS A 139 -12.25 -12.52 25.57
N LYS A 140 -12.80 -11.40 25.13
CA LYS A 140 -13.96 -10.76 25.76
C LYS A 140 -15.23 -10.92 24.92
N TYR A 141 -15.18 -10.58 23.64
CA TYR A 141 -16.41 -10.47 22.83
C TYR A 141 -16.82 -11.81 22.19
N THR A 142 -15.86 -12.58 21.66
CA THR A 142 -16.17 -13.85 21.00
C THR A 142 -16.89 -14.84 21.93
N PRO A 143 -16.48 -15.08 23.19
CA PRO A 143 -17.19 -15.99 24.09
C PRO A 143 -18.62 -15.52 24.39
N GLN A 144 -18.82 -14.22 24.61
CA GLN A 144 -20.15 -13.65 24.87
C GLN A 144 -21.08 -13.80 23.66
N LEU A 145 -20.58 -13.48 22.47
CA LEU A 145 -21.31 -13.64 21.22
C LEU A 145 -21.67 -15.10 20.96
N THR A 146 -20.72 -16.02 21.18
CA THR A 146 -20.94 -17.45 21.00
C THR A 146 -22.06 -17.94 21.93
N LEU A 147 -22.02 -17.57 23.20
CA LEU A 147 -23.06 -17.94 24.16
C LEU A 147 -24.44 -17.39 23.76
N THR A 148 -24.50 -16.14 23.33
CA THR A 148 -25.75 -15.52 22.86
C THR A 148 -26.32 -16.28 21.66
N LEU A 149 -25.50 -16.56 20.66
CA LEU A 149 -25.89 -17.28 19.44
C LEU A 149 -26.30 -18.74 19.72
N GLN A 150 -25.65 -19.43 20.66
CA GLN A 150 -26.04 -20.77 21.09
C GLN A 150 -27.39 -20.77 21.75
N ASN A 151 -27.69 -19.78 22.58
CA ASN A 151 -29.01 -19.65 23.23
C ASN A 151 -30.12 -19.37 22.21
N GLU A 152 -29.88 -18.52 21.22
CA GLU A 152 -30.83 -18.29 20.13
C GLU A 152 -31.02 -19.54 19.25
N ALA A 153 -29.96 -20.25 18.92
CA ALA A 153 -30.05 -21.49 18.17
C ALA A 153 -30.86 -22.57 18.89
N ARG A 154 -30.73 -22.66 20.24
CA ARG A 154 -31.57 -23.58 21.04
C ARG A 154 -33.05 -23.25 20.95
N LYS A 155 -33.47 -21.96 21.00
CA LYS A 155 -34.85 -21.56 20.82
C LYS A 155 -35.41 -21.99 19.47
N VAL A 156 -34.66 -21.84 18.40
CA VAL A 156 -35.05 -22.26 17.04
C VAL A 156 -35.24 -23.80 16.97
N THR A 157 -34.42 -24.58 17.66
CA THR A 157 -34.50 -26.05 17.62
C THR A 157 -35.62 -26.60 18.52
N GLN A 158 -36.04 -25.84 19.54
CA GLN A 158 -37.10 -26.22 20.47
C GLN A 158 -38.53 -25.78 20.02
N SER A 159 -38.61 -24.92 19.00
CA SER A 159 -39.88 -24.42 18.45
C SER A 159 -40.49 -25.34 17.36
N LYS A 160 -40.08 -26.60 17.29
CA LYS A 160 -40.74 -27.66 16.54
C LYS A 160 -41.57 -28.51 17.49
#